data_de100e0b592759776aa1e01de27e594d
#
_entry.id   de100e0b592759776aa1e01de27e594d
#
_cell.length_a   1.000
_cell.length_b   1.000
_cell.length_c   1.000
_cell.angle_alpha   90.00
_cell.angle_beta   90.00
_cell.angle_gamma   90.00
#
_symmetry.space_group_name_H-M   'P 1'
#
loop_
_entity.id
_entity.type
_entity.pdbx_description
1 polymer ?
#
loop_
_entity_poly.entity_id
_entity_poly.type
_entity_poly.pdbx_seq_one_letter_code
_entity_poly.pdbx_strand_id
1 'polypeptide(L)'
;QKLYPGCLTHLSFPVKRSLPYPCRFIHDANSAAIAELWAAPTLKDAFYLSLSRHLAAALILDRKIITGRHGHSATIEHIQMDPDGECCYCGRRGCLETLCSLRTLQCDLEDLDTFFEKVRSADRRAQEIWITYLKNLARAINMLHLVYDKTFILGGYLAPYLQQTDIDYLYQEIAEQTPFPEAHDFLEISRMPKHNITIGAALPYVQQFLEQV
;
A
#
# COMPACT_ATOMS: atom_id res chain seq x y z
N GLN A 1 14.73 10.02 18.07
CA GLN A 1 15.18 10.75 16.87
C GLN A 1 14.13 10.53 15.78
N LYS A 2 13.44 11.60 15.35
CA LYS A 2 12.37 11.49 14.36
C LYS A 2 13.00 11.13 13.01
N LEU A 3 12.74 9.92 12.51
CA LEU A 3 13.14 9.50 11.18
C LEU A 3 12.14 10.11 10.16
N TYR A 4 12.46 11.25 9.59
CA TYR A 4 11.73 11.82 8.47
C TYR A 4 12.14 11.13 7.15
N PRO A 5 11.29 11.14 6.10
CA PRO A 5 11.61 10.56 4.79
C PRO A 5 12.91 11.04 4.14
N GLY A 6 13.46 12.17 4.57
CA GLY A 6 14.81 12.61 4.22
C GLY A 6 15.94 11.72 4.75
N CYS A 7 15.65 10.76 5.65
CA CYS A 7 16.66 9.85 6.22
C CYS A 7 17.24 8.85 5.22
N LEU A 8 16.54 8.55 4.13
CA LEU A 8 17.08 7.67 3.08
C LEU A 8 18.36 8.22 2.47
N THR A 9 18.54 9.54 2.43
CA THR A 9 19.77 10.16 1.93
C THR A 9 20.97 9.89 2.83
N HIS A 10 20.78 9.82 4.15
CA HIS A 10 21.86 9.53 5.10
C HIS A 10 22.28 8.06 5.11
N LEU A 11 21.34 7.12 4.90
CA LEU A 11 21.63 5.69 4.78
C LEU A 11 22.16 5.31 3.40
N SER A 12 21.69 5.97 2.33
CA SER A 12 22.10 5.65 0.97
C SER A 12 23.58 5.89 0.70
N PHE A 13 24.16 6.89 1.30
CA PHE A 13 25.54 7.26 1.04
C PHE A 13 26.57 6.23 1.60
N PRO A 14 26.49 5.80 2.87
CA PRO A 14 27.35 4.74 3.39
C PRO A 14 27.22 3.41 2.63
N VAL A 15 25.97 2.98 2.35
CA VAL A 15 25.71 1.72 1.64
C VAL A 15 26.29 1.74 0.22
N LYS A 16 26.09 2.83 -0.53
CA LYS A 16 26.66 2.99 -1.89
C LYS A 16 28.18 2.92 -1.90
N ARG A 17 28.85 3.39 -0.85
CA ARG A 17 30.31 3.31 -0.72
C ARG A 17 30.83 1.92 -0.35
N SER A 18 30.02 1.15 0.37
CA SER A 18 30.41 -0.16 0.88
C SER A 18 30.20 -1.30 -0.14
N LEU A 19 29.44 -1.03 -1.22
CA LEU A 19 29.16 -2.03 -2.24
C LEU A 19 29.97 -1.76 -3.51
N PRO A 20 30.61 -2.79 -4.09
CA PRO A 20 31.38 -2.65 -5.34
C PRO A 20 30.48 -2.53 -6.59
N TYR A 21 29.17 -2.51 -6.43
CA TYR A 21 28.19 -2.50 -7.51
C TYR A 21 27.37 -1.21 -7.49
N PRO A 22 26.84 -0.75 -8.65
CA PRO A 22 25.83 0.29 -8.71
C PRO A 22 24.61 -0.11 -7.89
N CYS A 23 24.18 0.76 -6.99
CA CYS A 23 22.98 0.53 -6.19
C CYS A 23 22.04 1.74 -6.20
N ARG A 24 20.75 1.45 -6.14
CA ARG A 24 19.67 2.45 -6.03
C ARG A 24 18.82 2.13 -4.81
N PHE A 25 18.34 3.18 -4.17
CA PHE A 25 17.29 3.07 -3.18
C PHE A 25 15.96 3.37 -3.86
N ILE A 26 15.00 2.50 -3.64
CA ILE A 26 13.63 2.65 -4.13
C ILE A 26 12.68 2.46 -2.96
N HIS A 27 11.61 3.23 -2.92
CA HIS A 27 10.55 3.06 -1.95
C HIS A 27 9.87 1.69 -2.17
N ASP A 28 9.53 0.98 -1.10
CA ASP A 28 8.97 -0.38 -1.16
C ASP A 28 7.66 -0.44 -1.96
N ALA A 29 6.72 0.49 -1.74
CA ALA A 29 5.49 0.55 -2.53
C ALA A 29 5.75 0.85 -4.02
N ASN A 30 6.74 1.71 -4.35
CA ASN A 30 7.13 1.95 -5.74
C ASN A 30 7.70 0.66 -6.38
N SER A 31 8.49 -0.08 -5.61
CA SER A 31 9.03 -1.37 -6.04
C SER A 31 7.91 -2.37 -6.32
N ALA A 32 6.97 -2.51 -5.39
CA ALA A 32 5.82 -3.40 -5.56
C ALA A 32 4.96 -3.00 -6.76
N ALA A 33 4.74 -1.71 -6.99
CA ALA A 33 3.99 -1.21 -8.14
C ALA A 33 4.71 -1.47 -9.48
N ILE A 34 6.06 -1.48 -9.51
CA ILE A 34 6.83 -1.92 -10.69
C ILE A 34 6.57 -3.39 -11.00
N ALA A 35 6.49 -4.25 -9.96
CA ALA A 35 6.15 -5.66 -10.15
C ALA A 35 4.73 -5.84 -10.71
N GLU A 36 3.75 -5.05 -10.26
CA GLU A 36 2.39 -5.04 -10.83
C GLU A 36 2.39 -4.64 -12.31
N LEU A 37 3.11 -3.58 -12.68
CA LEU A 37 3.26 -3.16 -14.07
C LEU A 37 3.86 -4.23 -14.96
N TRP A 38 4.78 -5.03 -14.42
CA TRP A 38 5.35 -6.17 -15.13
C TRP A 38 4.35 -7.30 -15.30
N ALA A 39 3.61 -7.65 -14.25
CA ALA A 39 2.62 -8.72 -14.27
C ALA A 39 1.36 -8.36 -15.09
N ALA A 40 1.08 -7.06 -15.28
CA ALA A 40 -0.08 -6.55 -15.99
C ALA A 40 0.34 -5.62 -17.14
N PRO A 41 0.67 -6.14 -18.34
CA PRO A 41 1.11 -5.32 -19.48
C PRO A 41 0.08 -4.28 -19.95
N THR A 42 -1.21 -4.52 -19.71
CA THR A 42 -2.31 -3.61 -20.08
C THR A 42 -2.58 -2.53 -19.03
N LEU A 43 -2.04 -2.66 -17.84
CA LEU A 43 -2.20 -1.68 -16.75
C LEU A 43 -1.49 -0.38 -17.12
N LYS A 44 -2.24 0.71 -17.22
CA LYS A 44 -1.70 2.05 -17.53
C LYS A 44 -1.64 2.94 -16.31
N ASP A 45 -2.77 3.05 -15.63
CA ASP A 45 -2.98 3.96 -14.52
C ASP A 45 -3.53 3.19 -13.32
N ALA A 46 -2.97 3.40 -12.15
CA ALA A 46 -3.48 2.80 -10.91
C ALA A 46 -2.94 3.53 -9.68
N PHE A 47 -3.63 3.33 -8.58
CA PHE A 47 -3.14 3.66 -7.25
C PHE A 47 -2.86 2.36 -6.50
N TYR A 48 -1.58 2.04 -6.28
CA TYR A 48 -1.18 0.86 -5.55
C TYR A 48 -1.16 1.16 -4.04
N LEU A 49 -1.92 0.41 -3.25
CA LEU A 49 -1.93 0.48 -1.79
C LEU A 49 -1.20 -0.73 -1.21
N SER A 50 -0.11 -0.48 -0.50
CA SER A 50 0.64 -1.51 0.23
C SER A 50 0.08 -1.65 1.64
N LEU A 51 -0.82 -2.61 1.84
CA LEU A 51 -1.42 -2.97 3.13
C LEU A 51 -0.45 -3.87 3.89
N SER A 52 0.49 -3.24 4.60
CA SER A 52 1.66 -3.90 5.18
C SER A 52 1.89 -3.45 6.63
N ARG A 53 3.05 -3.79 7.22
CA ARG A 53 3.43 -3.34 8.58
C ARG A 53 3.26 -1.83 8.72
N HIS A 54 3.65 -1.08 7.70
CA HIS A 54 3.32 0.31 7.50
C HIS A 54 2.47 0.44 6.25
N LEU A 55 1.50 1.34 6.27
CA LEU A 55 0.76 1.69 5.08
C LEU A 55 1.68 2.48 4.15
N ALA A 56 1.66 2.14 2.87
CA ALA A 56 2.38 2.89 1.85
C ALA A 56 1.61 2.86 0.54
N ALA A 57 1.95 3.75 -0.39
CA ALA A 57 1.32 3.73 -1.69
C ALA A 57 2.28 4.12 -2.81
N ALA A 58 1.88 3.80 -4.04
CA ALA A 58 2.54 4.26 -5.25
C ALA A 58 1.49 4.70 -6.27
N LEU A 59 1.78 5.80 -6.95
CA LEU A 59 0.95 6.32 -8.02
C LEU A 59 1.54 5.90 -9.36
N ILE A 60 0.72 5.24 -10.18
CA ILE A 60 1.05 4.81 -11.55
C ILE A 60 0.27 5.69 -12.53
N LEU A 61 0.95 6.32 -13.47
CA LEU A 61 0.35 7.09 -14.57
C LEU A 61 1.13 6.81 -15.86
N ASP A 62 0.41 6.45 -16.92
CA ASP A 62 1.01 6.09 -18.22
C ASP A 62 2.13 5.03 -18.06
N ARG A 63 1.88 4.00 -17.25
CA ARG A 63 2.85 2.93 -16.91
C ARG A 63 4.13 3.41 -16.22
N LYS A 64 4.12 4.59 -15.62
CA LYS A 64 5.27 5.16 -14.89
C LYS A 64 4.92 5.41 -13.43
N ILE A 65 5.88 5.16 -12.56
CA ILE A 65 5.77 5.52 -11.16
C ILE A 65 5.95 7.02 -11.01
N ILE A 66 4.97 7.69 -10.42
CA ILE A 66 5.01 9.12 -10.16
C ILE A 66 5.56 9.37 -8.77
N THR A 67 6.76 9.86 -8.68
CA THR A 67 7.44 10.14 -7.41
C THR A 67 7.25 11.59 -6.94
N GLY A 68 6.81 12.48 -7.83
CA GLY A 68 6.69 13.90 -7.55
C GLY A 68 8.06 14.62 -7.47
N ARG A 69 8.01 15.93 -7.28
CA ARG A 69 9.21 16.78 -7.29
C ARG A 69 10.23 16.43 -6.21
N HIS A 70 9.75 16.01 -5.03
CA HIS A 70 10.58 15.74 -3.85
C HIS A 70 10.52 14.27 -3.42
N GLY A 71 9.94 13.37 -4.24
CA GLY A 71 9.76 11.97 -3.89
C GLY A 71 8.64 11.71 -2.87
N HIS A 72 7.71 12.65 -2.69
CA HIS A 72 6.63 12.54 -1.69
C HIS A 72 5.28 12.21 -2.29
N SER A 73 5.19 11.92 -3.60
CA SER A 73 3.91 11.47 -4.19
C SER A 73 3.47 10.16 -3.54
N ALA A 74 2.16 10.06 -3.31
CA ALA A 74 1.52 8.92 -2.68
C ALA A 74 1.97 8.60 -1.25
N THR A 75 2.53 9.57 -0.51
CA THR A 75 2.81 9.48 0.93
C THR A 75 1.50 9.64 1.72
N ILE A 76 0.58 8.71 1.53
CA ILE A 76 -0.78 8.78 2.06
C ILE A 76 -0.88 8.43 3.54
N GLU A 77 0.06 7.66 4.05
CA GLU A 77 0.10 7.17 5.42
C GLU A 77 0.07 8.30 6.45
N HIS A 78 0.45 9.51 6.04
CA HIS A 78 0.46 10.69 6.88
C HIS A 78 -0.68 11.66 6.64
N ILE A 79 -1.68 11.30 5.83
CA ILE A 79 -2.93 12.06 5.75
C ILE A 79 -3.64 11.94 7.09
N GLN A 80 -3.98 13.09 7.68
CA GLN A 80 -4.67 13.15 8.96
C GLN A 80 -6.15 12.89 8.78
N MET A 81 -6.63 11.76 9.31
CA MET A 81 -8.02 11.33 9.24
C MET A 81 -8.81 11.66 10.51
N ASP A 82 -8.12 11.75 11.64
CA ASP A 82 -8.70 12.02 12.96
C ASP A 82 -7.72 12.87 13.79
N PRO A 83 -7.99 14.18 13.97
CA PRO A 83 -7.11 15.05 14.75
C PRO A 83 -6.89 14.61 16.20
N ASP A 84 -7.88 13.93 16.80
CA ASP A 84 -7.86 13.44 18.16
C ASP A 84 -7.40 11.98 18.28
N GLY A 85 -7.10 11.34 17.14
CA GLY A 85 -6.71 9.94 17.05
C GLY A 85 -5.34 9.62 17.65
N GLU A 86 -4.90 8.38 17.46
CA GLU A 86 -3.62 7.86 17.99
C GLU A 86 -2.40 8.61 17.45
N CYS A 87 -1.33 8.59 18.22
CA CYS A 87 -0.06 9.20 17.86
C CYS A 87 0.63 8.39 16.76
N CYS A 88 0.85 9.00 15.59
CA CYS A 88 1.61 8.42 14.49
C CYS A 88 3.12 8.56 14.75
N TYR A 89 3.94 7.65 14.19
CA TYR A 89 5.40 7.73 14.28
C TYR A 89 5.98 9.03 13.67
N CYS A 90 5.23 9.69 12.79
CA CYS A 90 5.63 11.00 12.25
C CYS A 90 5.49 12.15 13.28
N GLY A 91 4.91 11.88 14.46
CA GLY A 91 4.70 12.83 15.54
C GLY A 91 3.38 13.59 15.48
N ARG A 92 2.54 13.38 14.44
CA ARG A 92 1.17 13.89 14.36
C ARG A 92 0.18 12.86 14.90
N ARG A 93 -1.08 13.26 15.10
CA ARG A 93 -2.15 12.37 15.54
C ARG A 93 -3.08 12.01 14.39
N GLY A 94 -3.67 10.81 14.47
CA GLY A 94 -4.76 10.34 13.62
C GLY A 94 -4.41 10.27 12.15
N CYS A 95 -3.15 9.99 11.83
CA CYS A 95 -2.74 9.69 10.47
C CYS A 95 -3.37 8.39 9.98
N LEU A 96 -3.57 8.26 8.67
CA LEU A 96 -4.09 7.05 8.05
C LEU A 96 -3.28 5.78 8.44
N GLU A 97 -1.99 5.92 8.66
CA GLU A 97 -1.12 4.89 9.23
C GLU A 97 -1.67 4.28 10.51
N THR A 98 -2.23 5.11 11.40
CA THR A 98 -2.76 4.62 12.69
C THR A 98 -4.10 3.90 12.56
N LEU A 99 -4.72 3.95 11.40
CA LEU A 99 -6.03 3.36 11.10
C LEU A 99 -5.95 2.14 10.16
N CYS A 100 -4.95 2.10 9.27
CA CYS A 100 -4.86 1.12 8.18
C CYS A 100 -3.50 0.42 8.08
N SER A 101 -2.61 0.53 9.07
CA SER A 101 -1.41 -0.32 9.12
C SER A 101 -1.71 -1.65 9.82
N LEU A 102 -0.82 -2.65 9.65
CA LEU A 102 -0.96 -3.97 10.28
C LEU A 102 -1.12 -3.90 11.80
N ARG A 103 -0.52 -2.89 12.45
CA ARG A 103 -0.64 -2.68 13.90
C ARG A 103 -2.08 -2.63 14.41
N THR A 104 -3.01 -2.17 13.57
CA THR A 104 -4.42 -2.06 13.95
C THR A 104 -5.10 -3.43 14.08
N LEU A 105 -4.54 -4.48 13.49
CA LEU A 105 -5.03 -5.85 13.64
C LEU A 105 -4.64 -6.50 14.97
N GLN A 106 -3.83 -5.82 15.80
CA GLN A 106 -3.37 -6.31 17.09
C GLN A 106 -2.65 -7.67 17.01
N CYS A 107 -1.99 -7.96 15.89
CA CYS A 107 -1.17 -9.15 15.66
C CYS A 107 0.12 -8.79 14.91
N ASP A 108 1.12 -9.66 15.01
CA ASP A 108 2.37 -9.56 14.25
C ASP A 108 2.24 -10.24 12.86
N LEU A 109 3.24 -10.06 12.00
CA LEU A 109 3.25 -10.65 10.66
C LEU A 109 3.19 -12.17 10.68
N GLU A 110 3.85 -12.77 11.67
CA GLU A 110 3.93 -14.22 11.86
C GLU A 110 2.59 -14.82 12.31
N ASP A 111 1.69 -14.00 12.85
CA ASP A 111 0.37 -14.38 13.40
C ASP A 111 -0.78 -14.14 12.41
N LEU A 112 -0.51 -13.62 11.21
CA LEU A 112 -1.55 -13.28 10.23
C LEU A 112 -2.42 -14.48 9.85
N ASP A 113 -1.82 -15.64 9.59
CA ASP A 113 -2.57 -16.86 9.27
C ASP A 113 -3.57 -17.18 10.38
N THR A 114 -3.10 -17.19 11.62
CA THR A 114 -3.94 -17.45 12.81
C THR A 114 -5.03 -16.37 12.98
N PHE A 115 -4.72 -15.11 12.75
CA PHE A 115 -5.68 -14.03 12.83
C PHE A 115 -6.81 -14.21 11.79
N PHE A 116 -6.46 -14.48 10.53
CA PHE A 116 -7.45 -14.66 9.48
C PHE A 116 -8.22 -15.98 9.60
N GLU A 117 -7.64 -17.04 10.15
CA GLU A 117 -8.38 -18.25 10.55
C GLU A 117 -9.49 -17.90 11.57
N LYS A 118 -9.17 -17.10 12.59
CA LYS A 118 -10.17 -16.62 13.55
C LYS A 118 -11.25 -15.77 12.88
N VAL A 119 -10.88 -14.83 12.02
CA VAL A 119 -11.86 -14.03 11.27
C VAL A 119 -12.83 -14.94 10.50
N ARG A 120 -12.32 -15.98 9.80
CA ARG A 120 -13.10 -16.90 8.98
C ARG A 120 -13.90 -17.92 9.79
N SER A 121 -13.45 -18.26 11.01
CA SER A 121 -14.19 -19.12 11.96
C SER A 121 -15.21 -18.38 12.80
N ALA A 122 -15.51 -17.13 12.48
CA ALA A 122 -16.47 -16.28 13.17
C ALA A 122 -16.10 -15.97 14.64
N ASP A 123 -14.81 -15.88 14.96
CA ASP A 123 -14.36 -15.29 16.22
C ASP A 123 -14.79 -13.82 16.26
N ARG A 124 -15.63 -13.49 17.22
CA ARG A 124 -16.28 -12.18 17.33
C ARG A 124 -15.27 -11.03 17.41
N ARG A 125 -14.21 -11.19 18.21
CA ARG A 125 -13.21 -10.14 18.40
C ARG A 125 -12.37 -9.92 17.14
N ALA A 126 -11.93 -10.99 16.50
CA ALA A 126 -11.17 -10.91 15.27
C ALA A 126 -12.00 -10.27 14.14
N GLN A 127 -13.28 -10.63 14.04
CA GLN A 127 -14.20 -10.01 13.07
C GLN A 127 -14.41 -8.51 13.35
N GLU A 128 -14.65 -8.10 14.59
CA GLU A 128 -14.82 -6.69 14.96
C GLU A 128 -13.57 -5.85 14.58
N ILE A 129 -12.38 -6.39 14.83
CA ILE A 129 -11.11 -5.75 14.45
C ILE A 129 -11.02 -5.63 12.91
N TRP A 130 -11.28 -6.73 12.20
CA TRP A 130 -11.19 -6.76 10.73
C TRP A 130 -12.19 -5.82 10.06
N ILE A 131 -13.45 -5.84 10.49
CA ILE A 131 -14.49 -4.94 10.01
C ILE A 131 -14.11 -3.47 10.25
N THR A 132 -13.57 -3.15 11.43
CA THR A 132 -13.10 -1.80 11.74
C THR A 132 -11.97 -1.38 10.81
N TYR A 133 -11.03 -2.29 10.52
CA TYR A 133 -9.98 -2.06 9.56
C TYR A 133 -10.54 -1.77 8.15
N LEU A 134 -11.45 -2.62 7.66
CA LEU A 134 -12.08 -2.46 6.34
C LEU A 134 -12.86 -1.14 6.23
N LYS A 135 -13.57 -0.70 7.28
CA LYS A 135 -14.26 0.60 7.31
C LYS A 135 -13.28 1.76 7.15
N ASN A 136 -12.18 1.74 7.88
CA ASN A 136 -11.16 2.77 7.78
C ASN A 136 -10.49 2.76 6.41
N LEU A 137 -10.23 1.58 5.86
CA LEU A 137 -9.67 1.42 4.51
C LEU A 137 -10.64 1.94 3.43
N ALA A 138 -11.93 1.61 3.54
CA ALA A 138 -12.96 2.10 2.63
C ALA A 138 -13.04 3.64 2.63
N ARG A 139 -13.01 4.25 3.83
CA ARG A 139 -12.98 5.70 3.98
C ARG A 139 -11.76 6.33 3.31
N ALA A 140 -10.59 5.72 3.47
CA ALA A 140 -9.36 6.17 2.84
C ALA A 140 -9.43 6.04 1.31
N ILE A 141 -9.87 4.89 0.81
CA ILE A 141 -10.01 4.63 -0.63
C ILE A 141 -10.99 5.63 -1.25
N ASN A 142 -12.17 5.84 -0.64
CA ASN A 142 -13.15 6.80 -1.14
C ASN A 142 -12.54 8.20 -1.28
N MET A 143 -11.85 8.68 -0.25
CA MET A 143 -11.22 10.00 -0.28
C MET A 143 -10.15 10.11 -1.38
N LEU A 144 -9.34 9.07 -1.56
CA LEU A 144 -8.29 9.04 -2.58
C LEU A 144 -8.89 8.89 -3.98
N HIS A 145 -9.97 8.12 -4.14
CA HIS A 145 -10.67 7.92 -5.40
C HIS A 145 -11.32 9.20 -5.90
N LEU A 146 -11.83 10.05 -5.02
CA LEU A 146 -12.33 11.39 -5.38
C LEU A 146 -11.24 12.32 -5.95
N VAL A 147 -9.96 12.03 -5.67
CA VAL A 147 -8.82 12.80 -6.20
C VAL A 147 -8.20 12.12 -7.42
N TYR A 148 -8.23 10.80 -7.43
CA TYR A 148 -7.61 9.99 -8.49
C TYR A 148 -8.55 8.85 -8.89
N ASP A 149 -9.45 9.17 -9.80
CA ASP A 149 -10.49 8.28 -10.35
C ASP A 149 -9.87 7.23 -11.30
N LYS A 150 -9.22 6.22 -10.73
CA LYS A 150 -8.56 5.09 -11.41
C LYS A 150 -8.66 3.82 -10.57
N THR A 151 -8.13 2.73 -11.11
CA THR A 151 -8.02 1.46 -10.40
C THR A 151 -7.16 1.57 -9.14
N PHE A 152 -7.63 1.01 -8.04
CA PHE A 152 -6.89 0.84 -6.79
C PHE A 152 -6.48 -0.62 -6.65
N ILE A 153 -5.18 -0.88 -6.58
CA ILE A 153 -4.61 -2.22 -6.40
C ILE A 153 -4.27 -2.41 -4.92
N LEU A 154 -4.94 -3.34 -4.28
CA LEU A 154 -4.72 -3.70 -2.89
C LEU A 154 -3.62 -4.76 -2.80
N GLY A 155 -2.45 -4.34 -2.36
CA GLY A 155 -1.26 -5.18 -2.25
C GLY A 155 -0.70 -5.27 -0.82
N GLY A 156 0.55 -5.69 -0.70
CA GLY A 156 1.21 -5.84 0.60
C GLY A 156 0.90 -7.16 1.30
N TYR A 157 1.26 -7.25 2.58
CA TYR A 157 1.13 -8.49 3.36
C TYR A 157 -0.32 -8.95 3.59
N LEU A 158 -1.30 -8.03 3.54
CA LEU A 158 -2.71 -8.38 3.71
C LEU A 158 -3.39 -8.85 2.42
N ALA A 159 -2.82 -8.55 1.25
CA ALA A 159 -3.43 -8.91 -0.04
C ALA A 159 -3.77 -10.40 -0.18
N PRO A 160 -2.93 -11.37 0.26
CA PRO A 160 -3.25 -12.80 0.17
C PRO A 160 -4.45 -13.24 0.99
N TYR A 161 -4.84 -12.44 1.99
CA TYR A 161 -5.95 -12.76 2.91
C TYR A 161 -7.27 -12.12 2.48
N LEU A 162 -7.24 -11.15 1.56
CA LEU A 162 -8.45 -10.52 1.04
C LEU A 162 -9.26 -11.52 0.22
N GLN A 163 -10.55 -11.57 0.50
CA GLN A 163 -11.53 -12.38 -0.23
C GLN A 163 -12.52 -11.48 -0.95
N GLN A 164 -13.28 -12.03 -1.87
CA GLN A 164 -14.31 -11.27 -2.58
C GLN A 164 -15.31 -10.63 -1.63
N THR A 165 -15.67 -11.31 -0.56
CA THR A 165 -16.53 -10.75 0.51
C THR A 165 -15.97 -9.50 1.18
N ASP A 166 -14.65 -9.39 1.29
CA ASP A 166 -14.01 -8.19 1.84
C ASP A 166 -14.06 -7.04 0.83
N ILE A 167 -13.88 -7.34 -0.46
CA ILE A 167 -14.02 -6.37 -1.57
C ILE A 167 -15.46 -5.86 -1.67
N ASP A 168 -16.44 -6.77 -1.61
CA ASP A 168 -17.85 -6.42 -1.64
C ASP A 168 -18.21 -5.50 -0.45
N TYR A 169 -17.67 -5.80 0.73
CA TYR A 169 -17.83 -4.96 1.91
C TYR A 169 -17.20 -3.58 1.74
N LEU A 170 -16.00 -3.49 1.16
CA LEU A 170 -15.36 -2.21 0.85
C LEU A 170 -16.24 -1.37 -0.08
N TYR A 171 -16.79 -1.97 -1.15
CA TYR A 171 -17.69 -1.26 -2.05
C TYR A 171 -18.97 -0.78 -1.35
N GLN A 172 -19.55 -1.60 -0.48
CA GLN A 172 -20.71 -1.21 0.31
C GLN A 172 -20.40 0.03 1.18
N GLU A 173 -19.31 0.01 1.93
CA GLU A 173 -18.90 1.12 2.79
C GLU A 173 -18.52 2.38 1.97
N ILE A 174 -17.93 2.21 0.80
CA ILE A 174 -17.63 3.31 -0.12
C ILE A 174 -18.93 3.92 -0.66
N ALA A 175 -19.87 3.09 -1.10
CA ALA A 175 -21.15 3.56 -1.65
C ALA A 175 -21.96 4.40 -0.66
N GLU A 176 -21.84 4.13 0.65
CA GLU A 176 -22.48 4.93 1.70
C GLU A 176 -21.84 6.31 1.89
N GLN A 177 -20.59 6.50 1.44
CA GLN A 177 -19.79 7.71 1.69
C GLN A 177 -19.54 8.55 0.45
N THR A 178 -19.65 7.97 -0.74
CA THR A 178 -19.37 8.65 -2.00
C THR A 178 -20.63 9.33 -2.57
N PRO A 179 -20.48 10.50 -3.25
CA PRO A 179 -21.56 11.05 -4.07
C PRO A 179 -21.75 10.29 -5.41
N PHE A 180 -20.88 9.32 -5.74
CA PHE A 180 -20.86 8.55 -7.00
C PHE A 180 -20.92 7.05 -6.71
N PRO A 181 -22.05 6.49 -6.26
CA PRO A 181 -22.12 5.12 -5.72
C PRO A 181 -22.15 4.01 -6.79
N GLU A 182 -22.19 4.33 -8.06
CA GLU A 182 -22.40 3.38 -9.16
C GLU A 182 -21.15 2.61 -9.59
N ALA A 183 -19.96 3.05 -9.22
CA ALA A 183 -18.72 2.40 -9.63
C ALA A 183 -18.33 1.27 -8.68
N HIS A 184 -18.29 0.03 -9.18
CA HIS A 184 -17.90 -1.18 -8.43
C HIS A 184 -16.81 -2.01 -9.15
N ASP A 185 -15.94 -1.37 -9.94
CA ASP A 185 -14.96 -2.02 -10.80
C ASP A 185 -13.54 -1.48 -10.68
N PHE A 186 -13.30 -0.65 -9.67
CA PHE A 186 -12.01 0.02 -9.51
C PHE A 186 -11.08 -0.59 -8.43
N LEU A 187 -11.54 -1.59 -7.65
CA LEU A 187 -10.70 -2.30 -6.67
C LEU A 187 -10.20 -3.61 -7.26
N GLU A 188 -8.89 -3.80 -7.27
CA GLU A 188 -8.24 -5.06 -7.66
C GLU A 188 -7.33 -5.54 -6.53
N ILE A 189 -7.27 -6.86 -6.33
CA ILE A 189 -6.25 -7.47 -5.47
C ILE A 189 -4.96 -7.63 -6.30
N SER A 190 -3.81 -7.34 -5.69
CA SER A 190 -2.50 -7.46 -6.30
C SER A 190 -2.30 -8.82 -6.98
N ARG A 191 -1.82 -8.80 -8.22
CA ARG A 191 -1.44 -10.00 -8.98
C ARG A 191 -0.10 -10.58 -8.53
N MET A 192 0.67 -9.81 -7.78
CA MET A 192 1.98 -10.16 -7.24
C MET A 192 2.00 -10.06 -5.70
N PRO A 193 1.21 -10.91 -4.98
CA PRO A 193 1.05 -10.77 -3.54
C PRO A 193 2.29 -11.19 -2.74
N LYS A 194 3.24 -11.91 -3.36
CA LYS A 194 4.47 -12.39 -2.71
C LYS A 194 5.70 -11.88 -3.45
N HIS A 195 6.73 -11.50 -2.68
CA HIS A 195 8.04 -11.05 -3.19
C HIS A 195 8.00 -9.85 -4.14
N ASN A 196 6.88 -9.14 -4.25
CA ASN A 196 6.68 -8.02 -5.18
C ASN A 196 7.73 -6.91 -5.00
N ILE A 197 8.09 -6.57 -3.76
CA ILE A 197 9.12 -5.56 -3.47
C ILE A 197 10.47 -5.98 -4.05
N THR A 198 10.89 -7.24 -3.80
CA THR A 198 12.18 -7.76 -4.28
C THR A 198 12.20 -7.87 -5.81
N ILE A 199 11.12 -8.39 -6.40
CA ILE A 199 10.97 -8.51 -7.85
C ILE A 199 11.00 -7.13 -8.49
N GLY A 200 10.18 -6.20 -8.01
CA GLY A 200 10.12 -4.85 -8.57
C GLY A 200 11.42 -4.05 -8.40
N ALA A 201 12.20 -4.32 -7.34
CA ALA A 201 13.52 -3.72 -7.19
C ALA A 201 14.54 -4.27 -8.22
N ALA A 202 14.41 -5.52 -8.63
CA ALA A 202 15.30 -6.16 -9.61
C ALA A 202 14.93 -5.81 -11.07
N LEU A 203 13.64 -5.66 -11.37
CA LEU A 203 13.13 -5.47 -12.73
C LEU A 203 13.80 -4.35 -13.54
N PRO A 204 14.07 -3.14 -12.99
CA PRO A 204 14.75 -2.09 -13.75
C PRO A 204 16.15 -2.50 -14.24
N TYR A 205 16.85 -3.34 -13.49
CA TYR A 205 18.16 -3.86 -13.91
C TYR A 205 18.03 -4.96 -14.99
N VAL A 206 17.01 -5.80 -14.85
CA VAL A 206 16.69 -6.82 -15.88
C VAL A 206 16.31 -6.15 -17.19
N GLN A 207 15.47 -5.12 -17.16
CA GLN A 207 15.08 -4.35 -18.34
C GLN A 207 16.28 -3.68 -18.99
N GLN A 208 17.12 -3.02 -18.21
CA GLN A 208 18.35 -2.38 -18.72
C GLN A 208 19.29 -3.40 -19.39
N PHE A 209 19.41 -4.60 -18.84
CA PHE A 209 20.21 -5.68 -19.44
C PHE A 209 19.62 -6.13 -20.78
N LEU A 210 18.31 -6.35 -20.85
CA LEU A 210 17.64 -6.79 -22.07
C LEU A 210 17.68 -5.75 -23.21
N GLU A 211 17.75 -4.47 -22.88
CA GLU A 211 17.90 -3.39 -23.87
C GLU A 211 19.31 -3.30 -24.46
N GLN A 212 20.31 -3.95 -23.84
CA GLN A 212 21.71 -3.93 -24.29
C GLN A 212 22.11 -5.17 -25.10
N VAL A 213 21.22 -6.15 -25.20
CA VAL A 213 21.41 -7.40 -25.96
C VAL A 213 20.64 -7.35 -27.28
#